data_15be7c989c63ea1ecd8bdf73bd64fafc
#
_entry.id   15be7c989c63ea1ecd8bdf73bd64fafc
#
_cell.length_a   1.000
_cell.length_b   1.000
_cell.length_c   1.000
_cell.angle_alpha   90.00
_cell.angle_beta   90.00
_cell.angle_gamma   90.00
#
_symmetry.space_group_name_H-M   'P 1'
#
loop_
_entity.id
_entity.type
_entity.pdbx_description
1 polymer ?
#
loop_
_entity_poly.entity_id
_entity_poly.type
_entity_poly.pdbx_seq_one_letter_code
_entity_poly.pdbx_strand_id
1 'polypeptide(L)'
;DAPVDTVREDPVRPGLLFAGTEKAVWVSWDDGDHWQSLQLNLPHTSMRDLWIHDNDLIVATHGRSLWILDDITPLRQIDETVARSAVHLFAPAPALRVRRNTNTDTPLPPDEPTALNPPDGAIIDYWLAEAASGPVLLEFLDADGRIVRRFSSADPPGATEEELKS
;
A
#
# COMPACT_ATOMS: atom_id res chain seq x y z
N ASP A 1 -11.59 -19.39 11.40
CA ASP A 1 -12.64 -19.51 10.36
C ASP A 1 -13.67 -18.41 10.57
N ALA A 2 -14.06 -17.75 9.48
CA ALA A 2 -15.12 -16.76 9.43
C ALA A 2 -15.81 -16.86 8.06
N PRO A 3 -17.11 -16.58 7.97
CA PRO A 3 -17.79 -16.49 6.68
C PRO A 3 -17.12 -15.47 5.76
N VAL A 4 -17.12 -15.75 4.47
CA VAL A 4 -16.67 -14.84 3.42
C VAL A 4 -17.89 -14.01 2.98
N ASP A 5 -17.77 -12.69 3.09
CA ASP A 5 -18.83 -11.76 2.70
C ASP A 5 -18.70 -11.34 1.22
N THR A 6 -17.47 -11.19 0.74
CA THR A 6 -17.18 -10.71 -0.62
C THR A 6 -15.85 -11.24 -1.14
N VAL A 7 -15.77 -11.43 -2.45
CA VAL A 7 -14.52 -11.72 -3.18
C VAL A 7 -14.44 -10.80 -4.40
N ARG A 8 -13.26 -10.28 -4.67
CA ARG A 8 -12.98 -9.48 -5.88
C ARG A 8 -11.69 -9.96 -6.53
N GLU A 9 -11.73 -10.15 -7.83
CA GLU A 9 -10.56 -10.36 -8.65
C GLU A 9 -9.99 -9.01 -9.11
N ASP A 10 -8.65 -8.91 -9.12
CA ASP A 10 -7.96 -7.74 -9.63
C ASP A 10 -8.17 -7.61 -11.15
N PRO A 11 -8.64 -6.45 -11.65
CA PRO A 11 -8.93 -6.29 -13.09
C PRO A 11 -7.67 -6.26 -13.96
N VAL A 12 -6.48 -6.12 -13.38
CA VAL A 12 -5.20 -6.01 -14.09
C VAL A 12 -4.44 -7.32 -14.07
N ARG A 13 -4.44 -8.04 -12.93
CA ARG A 13 -3.74 -9.30 -12.76
C ARG A 13 -4.72 -10.45 -12.51
N PRO A 14 -5.02 -11.28 -13.52
CA PRO A 14 -5.83 -12.48 -13.33
C PRO A 14 -5.25 -13.41 -12.25
N GLY A 15 -6.12 -14.01 -11.43
CA GLY A 15 -5.74 -14.88 -10.32
C GLY A 15 -5.28 -14.16 -9.05
N LEU A 16 -5.17 -12.83 -9.05
CA LEU A 16 -5.01 -12.03 -7.84
C LEU A 16 -6.39 -11.73 -7.29
N LEU A 17 -6.72 -12.37 -6.15
CA LEU A 17 -8.03 -12.25 -5.51
C LEU A 17 -7.91 -11.59 -4.15
N PHE A 18 -8.93 -10.82 -3.80
CA PHE A 18 -9.12 -10.25 -2.46
C PHE A 18 -10.43 -10.77 -1.89
N ALA A 19 -10.41 -11.24 -0.64
CA ALA A 19 -11.61 -11.72 0.06
C ALA A 19 -11.82 -10.94 1.35
N GLY A 20 -13.03 -10.42 1.53
CA GLY A 20 -13.51 -9.84 2.78
C GLY A 20 -14.31 -10.88 3.57
N THR A 21 -13.97 -11.03 4.84
CA THR A 21 -14.67 -11.92 5.76
C THR A 21 -15.28 -11.13 6.92
N GLU A 22 -16.01 -11.80 7.79
CA GLU A 22 -16.52 -11.17 9.02
C GLU A 22 -15.42 -10.67 9.98
N LYS A 23 -14.15 -10.88 9.69
CA LYS A 23 -13.07 -10.52 10.63
C LYS A 23 -11.86 -9.87 10.00
N ALA A 24 -11.62 -10.08 8.69
CA ALA A 24 -10.35 -9.75 8.06
C ALA A 24 -10.45 -9.63 6.54
N VAL A 25 -9.44 -9.01 5.93
CA VAL A 25 -9.19 -9.08 4.49
C VAL A 25 -8.08 -10.10 4.23
N TRP A 26 -8.26 -10.85 3.14
CA TRP A 26 -7.34 -11.88 2.66
C TRP A 26 -6.97 -11.63 1.21
N VAL A 27 -5.81 -12.08 0.82
CA VAL A 27 -5.30 -12.01 -0.56
C VAL A 27 -4.83 -13.37 -1.02
N SER A 28 -5.07 -13.68 -2.29
CA SER A 28 -4.56 -14.86 -2.99
C SER A 28 -3.89 -14.43 -4.28
N TRP A 29 -2.79 -15.08 -4.65
CA TRP A 29 -2.07 -14.85 -5.90
C TRP A 29 -2.18 -16.02 -6.88
N ASP A 30 -2.93 -17.06 -6.53
CA ASP A 30 -3.04 -18.33 -7.23
C ASP A 30 -4.49 -18.78 -7.41
N ASP A 31 -5.35 -17.83 -7.77
CA ASP A 31 -6.78 -18.07 -8.08
C ASP A 31 -7.58 -18.68 -6.92
N GLY A 32 -7.14 -18.42 -5.68
CA GLY A 32 -7.83 -18.86 -4.48
C GLY A 32 -7.35 -20.17 -3.88
N ASP A 33 -6.32 -20.81 -4.43
CA ASP A 33 -5.77 -22.05 -3.87
C ASP A 33 -5.11 -21.82 -2.50
N HIS A 34 -4.41 -20.67 -2.34
CA HIS A 34 -3.81 -20.28 -1.05
C HIS A 34 -4.17 -18.84 -0.71
N TRP A 35 -4.45 -18.61 0.58
CA TRP A 35 -4.84 -17.31 1.10
C TRP A 35 -3.88 -16.84 2.18
N GLN A 36 -3.51 -15.55 2.13
CA GLN A 36 -2.70 -14.88 3.13
C GLN A 36 -3.47 -13.69 3.71
N SER A 37 -3.23 -13.37 4.98
CA SER A 37 -3.86 -12.22 5.61
C SER A 37 -3.34 -10.91 5.06
N LEU A 38 -4.24 -10.02 4.66
CA LEU A 38 -3.97 -8.64 4.28
C LEU A 38 -4.57 -7.68 5.31
N GLN A 39 -4.47 -8.03 6.58
CA GLN A 39 -5.11 -7.27 7.67
C GLN A 39 -4.47 -5.90 7.88
N LEU A 40 -3.14 -5.81 7.76
CA LEU A 40 -2.39 -4.58 8.02
C LEU A 40 -2.88 -3.89 9.31
N ASN A 41 -3.30 -2.62 9.20
CA ASN A 41 -3.87 -1.82 10.29
C ASN A 41 -5.41 -1.79 10.31
N LEU A 42 -6.08 -2.64 9.52
CA LEU A 42 -7.53 -2.73 9.51
C LEU A 42 -8.09 -3.19 10.87
N PRO A 43 -9.22 -2.65 11.33
CA PRO A 43 -9.88 -3.15 12.53
C PRO A 43 -10.44 -4.56 12.32
N HIS A 44 -10.50 -5.35 13.39
CA HIS A 44 -11.19 -6.63 13.36
C HIS A 44 -12.70 -6.42 13.39
N THR A 45 -13.32 -6.40 12.22
CA THR A 45 -14.77 -6.26 12.03
C THR A 45 -15.17 -6.91 10.72
N SER A 46 -16.46 -7.02 10.44
CA SER A 46 -16.94 -7.56 9.18
C SER A 46 -16.58 -6.66 8.00
N MET A 47 -15.98 -7.25 6.97
CA MET A 47 -15.59 -6.61 5.72
C MET A 47 -16.70 -6.80 4.70
N ARG A 48 -17.66 -5.88 4.66
CA ARG A 48 -18.93 -6.03 3.93
C ARG A 48 -18.79 -6.01 2.43
N ASP A 49 -17.86 -5.18 1.91
CA ASP A 49 -17.60 -5.15 0.48
C ASP A 49 -16.15 -4.72 0.21
N LEU A 50 -15.67 -5.10 -0.96
CA LEU A 50 -14.37 -4.74 -1.49
C LEU A 50 -14.55 -4.14 -2.88
N TRP A 51 -13.81 -3.09 -3.19
CA TRP A 51 -13.78 -2.50 -4.51
C TRP A 51 -12.36 -2.14 -4.90
N ILE A 52 -11.97 -2.48 -6.14
CA ILE A 52 -10.67 -2.10 -6.69
C ILE A 52 -10.93 -0.94 -7.65
N HIS A 53 -10.35 0.21 -7.35
CA HIS A 53 -10.42 1.41 -8.18
C HIS A 53 -9.01 1.78 -8.59
N ASP A 54 -8.71 1.67 -9.89
CA ASP A 54 -7.37 1.86 -10.44
C ASP A 54 -6.32 1.01 -9.70
N ASN A 55 -5.55 1.62 -8.82
CA ASN A 55 -4.51 0.96 -8.04
C ASN A 55 -4.85 0.86 -6.54
N ASP A 56 -6.06 1.20 -6.14
CA ASP A 56 -6.44 1.23 -4.73
C ASP A 56 -7.44 0.13 -4.41
N LEU A 57 -7.28 -0.50 -3.23
CA LEU A 57 -8.25 -1.42 -2.68
C LEU A 57 -9.07 -0.72 -1.60
N ILE A 58 -10.36 -0.54 -1.88
CA ILE A 58 -11.32 0.08 -0.97
C ILE A 58 -12.04 -1.02 -0.19
N VAL A 59 -12.07 -0.91 1.13
CA VAL A 59 -12.67 -1.87 2.05
C VAL A 59 -13.83 -1.20 2.80
N ALA A 60 -15.05 -1.68 2.57
CA ALA A 60 -16.23 -1.25 3.32
C ALA A 60 -16.40 -2.13 4.56
N THR A 61 -16.35 -1.52 5.73
CA THR A 61 -16.46 -2.24 7.01
C THR A 61 -17.82 -2.06 7.67
N HIS A 62 -18.19 -2.99 8.54
CA HIS A 62 -19.37 -2.83 9.36
C HIS A 62 -19.10 -1.94 10.57
N GLY A 63 -19.55 -0.67 10.50
CA GLY A 63 -19.46 0.28 11.60
C GLY A 63 -18.07 0.83 11.93
N ARG A 64 -17.10 0.62 11.03
CA ARG A 64 -15.72 1.11 11.19
C ARG A 64 -15.22 1.88 9.97
N SER A 65 -16.13 2.56 9.28
CA SER A 65 -15.85 3.39 8.09
C SER A 65 -15.38 2.61 6.85
N LEU A 66 -15.01 3.37 5.83
CA LEU A 66 -14.30 2.90 4.65
C LEU A 66 -12.80 3.03 4.87
N TRP A 67 -12.06 2.03 4.41
CA TRP A 67 -10.61 2.00 4.45
C TRP A 67 -10.08 1.90 3.04
N ILE A 68 -8.95 2.52 2.78
CA ILE A 68 -8.30 2.48 1.48
C ILE A 68 -6.87 1.99 1.69
N LEU A 69 -6.49 0.94 0.97
CA LEU A 69 -5.10 0.57 0.77
C LEU A 69 -4.66 1.22 -0.53
N ASP A 70 -3.93 2.31 -0.40
CA ASP A 70 -3.36 3.05 -1.52
C ASP A 70 -2.27 2.21 -2.19
N ASP A 71 -2.29 2.18 -3.51
CA ASP A 71 -1.31 1.54 -4.38
C ASP A 71 -1.06 0.04 -4.13
N ILE A 72 -1.91 -0.80 -4.71
CA ILE A 72 -1.73 -2.27 -4.73
C ILE A 72 -0.80 -2.75 -5.85
N THR A 73 -0.10 -1.86 -6.58
CA THR A 73 0.79 -2.28 -7.68
C THR A 73 1.92 -3.20 -7.23
N PRO A 74 2.49 -3.12 -6.02
CA PRO A 74 3.41 -4.12 -5.51
C PRO A 74 2.78 -5.51 -5.41
N LEU A 75 1.52 -5.61 -4.96
CA LEU A 75 0.81 -6.91 -4.84
C LEU A 75 0.62 -7.56 -6.21
N ARG A 76 0.45 -6.76 -7.27
CA ARG A 76 0.36 -7.23 -8.65
C ARG A 76 1.66 -7.82 -9.19
N GLN A 77 2.80 -7.52 -8.57
CA GLN A 77 4.13 -7.96 -9.01
C GLN A 77 4.67 -9.16 -8.20
N ILE A 78 4.02 -9.51 -7.08
CA ILE A 78 4.45 -10.64 -6.25
C ILE A 78 4.17 -11.96 -6.99
N ASP A 79 5.22 -12.72 -7.26
CA ASP A 79 5.20 -14.06 -7.81
C ASP A 79 6.16 -14.98 -7.05
N GLU A 80 6.30 -16.22 -7.49
CA GLU A 80 7.26 -17.16 -6.89
C GLU A 80 8.71 -16.67 -6.97
N THR A 81 9.07 -15.90 -7.99
CA THR A 81 10.42 -15.35 -8.17
C THR A 81 10.69 -14.32 -7.10
N VAL A 82 9.76 -13.39 -6.91
CA VAL A 82 9.84 -12.38 -5.83
C VAL A 82 9.87 -13.04 -4.47
N ALA A 83 8.98 -13.99 -4.20
CA ALA A 83 8.89 -14.69 -2.92
C ALA A 83 10.17 -15.46 -2.54
N ARG A 84 10.94 -15.92 -3.54
CA ARG A 84 12.22 -16.63 -3.35
C ARG A 84 13.43 -15.71 -3.42
N SER A 85 13.27 -14.45 -3.80
CA SER A 85 14.39 -13.50 -3.88
C SER A 85 14.82 -13.03 -2.51
N ALA A 86 16.13 -12.85 -2.31
CA ALA A 86 16.65 -12.24 -1.08
C ALA A 86 16.27 -10.76 -0.99
N VAL A 87 16.21 -10.07 -2.14
CA VAL A 87 15.82 -8.68 -2.29
C VAL A 87 15.09 -8.49 -3.61
N HIS A 88 14.05 -7.67 -3.62
CA HIS A 88 13.36 -7.27 -4.84
C HIS A 88 12.91 -5.81 -4.72
N LEU A 89 13.11 -5.04 -5.78
CA LEU A 89 12.61 -3.68 -5.92
C LEU A 89 11.40 -3.71 -6.86
N PHE A 90 10.25 -3.33 -6.35
CA PHE A 90 9.04 -3.25 -7.17
C PHE A 90 9.10 -2.07 -8.14
N ALA A 91 8.58 -2.25 -9.34
CA ALA A 91 8.36 -1.14 -10.25
C ALA A 91 7.30 -0.20 -9.65
N PRO A 92 7.62 1.07 -9.38
CA PRO A 92 6.68 1.99 -8.76
C PRO A 92 5.54 2.35 -9.73
N ALA A 93 4.38 2.69 -9.17
CA ALA A 93 3.31 3.30 -9.94
C ALA A 93 3.74 4.69 -10.48
N PRO A 94 3.14 5.15 -11.60
CA PRO A 94 3.38 6.50 -12.08
C PRO A 94 2.99 7.55 -11.02
N ALA A 95 3.96 8.32 -10.55
CA ALA A 95 3.70 9.40 -9.62
C ALA A 95 3.27 10.66 -10.38
N LEU A 96 2.11 11.19 -10.00
CA LEU A 96 1.59 12.44 -10.57
C LEU A 96 2.05 13.62 -9.72
N ARG A 97 2.72 14.60 -10.38
CA ARG A 97 3.04 15.85 -9.73
C ARG A 97 1.82 16.78 -9.74
N VAL A 98 1.08 16.78 -8.65
CA VAL A 98 -0.08 17.64 -8.49
C VAL A 98 0.36 18.99 -7.91
N ARG A 99 -0.08 20.11 -8.52
CA ARG A 99 -0.01 21.41 -7.86
C ARG A 99 -1.21 21.51 -6.92
N ARG A 100 -0.94 21.56 -5.63
CA ARG A 100 -2.00 21.79 -4.65
C ARG A 100 -2.67 23.15 -4.92
N ASN A 101 -4.00 23.15 -4.90
CA ASN A 101 -4.76 24.37 -4.90
C ASN A 101 -4.56 25.05 -3.54
N THR A 102 -4.10 26.30 -3.53
CA THR A 102 -3.97 27.12 -2.32
C THR A 102 -5.30 27.71 -1.86
N ASN A 103 -6.34 27.57 -2.68
CA ASN A 103 -7.70 28.01 -2.37
C ASN A 103 -8.38 26.89 -1.59
N THR A 104 -8.13 26.84 -0.29
CA THR A 104 -8.76 25.87 0.61
C THR A 104 -10.17 26.37 0.92
N ASP A 105 -11.14 25.48 0.74
CA ASP A 105 -12.51 25.64 1.26
C ASP A 105 -12.50 25.79 2.78
N THR A 106 -13.68 26.04 3.35
CA THR A 106 -13.84 26.08 4.81
C THR A 106 -13.24 24.81 5.42
N PRO A 107 -12.27 24.95 6.35
CA PRO A 107 -11.68 23.77 6.98
C PRO A 107 -12.76 22.98 7.70
N LEU A 108 -12.64 21.65 7.66
CA LEU A 108 -13.51 20.76 8.43
C LEU A 108 -13.38 21.06 9.92
N PRO A 109 -14.47 20.92 10.71
CA PRO A 109 -14.38 21.03 12.15
C PRO A 109 -13.30 20.09 12.70
N PRO A 110 -12.55 20.50 13.76
CA PRO A 110 -11.45 19.69 14.29
C PRO A 110 -11.86 18.32 14.85
N ASP A 111 -13.15 18.13 15.14
CA ASP A 111 -13.74 16.90 15.66
C ASP A 111 -14.25 15.95 14.53
N GLU A 112 -14.21 16.39 13.29
CA GLU A 112 -14.53 15.52 12.15
C GLU A 112 -13.37 14.56 11.88
N PRO A 113 -13.64 13.23 11.90
CA PRO A 113 -12.60 12.24 11.60
C PRO A 113 -12.20 12.32 10.12
N THR A 114 -10.94 12.64 9.88
CA THR A 114 -10.36 12.66 8.53
C THR A 114 -9.24 11.66 8.39
N ALA A 115 -9.16 11.01 7.22
CA ALA A 115 -8.00 10.19 6.87
C ALA A 115 -6.86 11.08 6.36
N LEU A 116 -5.63 10.63 6.58
CA LEU A 116 -4.46 11.24 5.93
C LEU A 116 -4.45 10.85 4.45
N ASN A 117 -4.09 11.80 3.60
CA ASN A 117 -3.83 11.51 2.19
C ASN A 117 -2.54 10.69 2.05
N PRO A 118 -2.38 9.93 0.94
CA PRO A 118 -1.10 9.32 0.61
C PRO A 118 0.03 10.34 0.60
N PRO A 119 1.29 9.93 0.91
CA PRO A 119 2.44 10.82 0.84
C PRO A 119 2.62 11.42 -0.55
N ASP A 120 3.09 12.66 -0.63
CA ASP A 120 3.44 13.29 -1.90
C ASP A 120 4.66 12.60 -2.53
N GLY A 121 4.61 12.38 -3.83
CA GLY A 121 5.74 11.88 -4.61
C GLY A 121 5.58 10.44 -5.08
N ALA A 122 6.69 9.83 -5.45
CA ALA A 122 6.74 8.43 -5.85
C ALA A 122 6.92 7.54 -4.62
N ILE A 123 6.03 6.57 -4.46
CA ILE A 123 6.16 5.54 -3.42
C ILE A 123 7.05 4.44 -3.99
N ILE A 124 8.07 4.04 -3.24
CA ILE A 124 9.03 3.02 -3.64
C ILE A 124 8.95 1.87 -2.65
N ASP A 125 8.43 0.75 -3.11
CA ASP A 125 8.31 -0.47 -2.34
C ASP A 125 9.42 -1.46 -2.69
N TYR A 126 9.90 -2.20 -1.68
CA TYR A 126 10.88 -3.25 -1.87
C TYR A 126 10.64 -4.41 -0.90
N TRP A 127 11.06 -5.58 -1.33
CA TRP A 127 11.02 -6.81 -0.54
C TRP A 127 12.40 -7.16 -0.01
N LEU A 128 12.47 -7.56 1.24
CA LEU A 128 13.64 -8.20 1.87
C LEU A 128 13.17 -9.51 2.49
N ALA A 129 13.78 -10.64 2.11
CA ALA A 129 13.44 -11.95 2.68
C ALA A 129 13.82 -12.06 4.16
N GLU A 130 14.86 -11.35 4.57
CA GLU A 130 15.37 -11.31 5.94
C GLU A 130 15.70 -9.87 6.34
N ALA A 131 15.77 -9.62 7.64
CA ALA A 131 16.22 -8.34 8.15
C ALA A 131 17.64 -8.04 7.66
N ALA A 132 17.85 -6.85 7.12
CA ALA A 132 19.16 -6.45 6.64
C ALA A 132 20.18 -6.40 7.78
N SER A 133 21.36 -6.96 7.56
CA SER A 133 22.47 -6.94 8.53
C SER A 133 23.20 -5.59 8.59
N GLY A 134 22.89 -4.67 7.71
CA GLY A 134 23.49 -3.32 7.61
C GLY A 134 22.53 -2.34 6.93
N PRO A 135 22.94 -1.11 6.67
CA PRO A 135 22.11 -0.12 6.01
C PRO A 135 21.63 -0.57 4.63
N VAL A 136 20.33 -0.42 4.37
CA VAL A 136 19.75 -0.56 3.04
C VAL A 136 19.91 0.77 2.31
N LEU A 137 20.43 0.72 1.08
CA LEU A 137 20.64 1.90 0.23
C LEU A 137 19.66 1.88 -0.93
N LEU A 138 19.01 3.01 -1.18
CA LEU A 138 18.18 3.26 -2.36
C LEU A 138 18.83 4.37 -3.18
N GLU A 139 19.18 4.08 -4.44
CA GLU A 139 19.85 5.00 -5.33
C GLU A 139 18.98 5.31 -6.54
N PHE A 140 18.88 6.59 -6.86
CA PHE A 140 18.26 7.09 -8.08
C PHE A 140 19.36 7.46 -9.07
N LEU A 141 19.28 6.89 -10.26
CA LEU A 141 20.28 7.08 -11.31
C LEU A 141 19.66 7.86 -12.48
N ASP A 142 20.47 8.68 -13.14
CA ASP A 142 20.11 9.25 -14.43
C ASP A 142 20.26 8.21 -15.57
N ALA A 143 19.94 8.64 -16.79
CA ALA A 143 20.06 7.78 -17.98
C ALA A 143 21.50 7.36 -18.29
N ASP A 144 22.50 8.09 -17.79
CA ASP A 144 23.93 7.77 -17.95
C ASP A 144 24.45 6.89 -16.81
N GLY A 145 23.59 6.49 -15.86
CA GLY A 145 23.95 5.65 -14.71
C GLY A 145 24.64 6.42 -13.57
N ARG A 146 24.58 7.76 -13.57
CA ARG A 146 25.15 8.57 -12.48
C ARG A 146 24.11 8.69 -11.35
N ILE A 147 24.58 8.60 -10.11
CA ILE A 147 23.73 8.75 -8.93
C ILE A 147 23.27 10.21 -8.83
N VAL A 148 21.95 10.43 -8.94
CA VAL A 148 21.29 11.71 -8.75
C VAL A 148 20.92 11.91 -7.28
N ARG A 149 20.46 10.83 -6.63
CA ARG A 149 20.05 10.86 -5.22
C ARG A 149 20.31 9.49 -4.59
N ARG A 150 20.66 9.51 -3.31
CA ARG A 150 20.80 8.31 -2.47
C ARG A 150 20.06 8.53 -1.16
N PHE A 151 19.40 7.49 -0.69
CA PHE A 151 18.81 7.38 0.65
C PHE A 151 19.40 6.17 1.35
N SER A 152 19.48 6.22 2.66
CA SER A 152 19.93 5.12 3.50
C SER A 152 18.94 4.88 4.63
N SER A 153 18.72 3.63 4.98
CA SER A 153 17.94 3.29 6.18
C SER A 153 18.59 3.76 7.49
N ALA A 154 19.86 4.19 7.44
CA ALA A 154 20.57 4.80 8.56
C ALA A 154 20.50 6.33 8.56
N ASP A 155 19.91 6.95 7.54
CA ASP A 155 19.69 8.40 7.53
C ASP A 155 18.67 8.78 8.61
N PRO A 156 18.84 9.94 9.27
CA PRO A 156 17.82 10.44 10.18
C PRO A 156 16.51 10.68 9.42
N PRO A 157 15.34 10.50 10.06
CA PRO A 157 14.06 10.81 9.44
C PRO A 157 14.06 12.24 8.88
N GLY A 158 13.62 12.40 7.64
CA GLY A 158 13.57 13.71 6.97
C GLY A 158 12.52 14.67 7.57
N ALA A 159 11.58 14.13 8.36
CA ALA A 159 10.60 14.89 9.14
C ALA A 159 10.41 14.23 10.50
N THR A 160 10.12 15.01 11.52
CA THR A 160 9.77 14.50 12.85
C THR A 160 8.37 13.89 12.83
N GLU A 161 8.05 13.02 13.81
CA GLU A 161 6.69 12.47 13.94
C GLU A 161 5.61 13.56 14.08
N GLU A 162 5.95 14.74 14.64
CA GLU A 162 5.04 15.88 14.76
C GLU A 162 4.81 16.56 13.41
N GLU A 163 5.84 16.70 12.58
CA GLU A 163 5.74 17.26 11.23
C GLU A 163 4.98 16.32 10.28
N LEU A 164 5.00 15.02 10.51
CA LEU A 164 4.23 14.04 9.74
C LEU A 164 2.75 13.98 10.15
N LYS A 165 2.38 14.57 11.30
CA LYS A 165 1.00 14.60 11.81
C LYS A 165 0.29 15.94 11.57
N SER A 166 0.99 16.95 11.04
CA SER A 166 0.47 18.29 10.71
C SER A 166 0.04 18.36 9.24
#